data_6ca30ee766e7ec27bf1c99d94425ddcc
#
_entry.id   6ca30ee766e7ec27bf1c99d94425ddcc
#
_cell.length_a   1.000
_cell.length_b   1.000
_cell.length_c   1.000
_cell.angle_alpha   90.00
_cell.angle_beta   90.00
_cell.angle_gamma   90.00
#
_symmetry.space_group_name_H-M   'P 1'
#
loop_
_entity.id
_entity.type
_entity.pdbx_description
1 polymer ?
#
loop_
_entity_poly.entity_id
_entity_poly.type
_entity_poly.pdbx_seq_one_letter_code
_entity_poly.pdbx_strand_id
1 'polypeptide(L)'
;MNVAIYDTTLRDGTQREGISLSLADKLKVTRLLDNLGVTYIEGGWPGSNPKDVGYFEAVQSLELKHARIAAFGSTCRKNSDPATDPNIIALIDAHTPVVTVVGKTSMLHVTDVLQTTPQENLRMIRESLRYLKSLGKEVIYDAEHFFDGIKLDFEYALDTVGAALEG
;
A
#
# COMPACT_ATOMS: atom_id res chain seq x y z
N MET A 1 14.56 15.80 15.41
CA MET A 1 14.18 14.59 14.63
C MET A 1 12.70 14.72 14.35
N ASN A 2 12.28 14.78 13.09
CA ASN A 2 10.85 14.81 12.75
C ASN A 2 10.37 13.39 12.61
N VAL A 3 9.34 13.01 13.38
CA VAL A 3 8.68 11.69 13.31
C VAL A 3 7.43 11.85 12.46
N ALA A 4 7.30 11.04 11.41
CA ALA A 4 6.08 10.93 10.63
C ALA A 4 5.17 9.85 11.23
N ILE A 5 3.88 10.16 11.36
CA ILE A 5 2.87 9.19 11.83
C ILE A 5 2.09 8.71 10.60
N TYR A 6 2.02 7.39 10.44
CA TYR A 6 1.26 6.71 9.40
C TYR A 6 0.09 5.98 10.06
N ASP A 7 -1.14 6.39 9.75
CA ASP A 7 -2.37 5.83 10.32
C ASP A 7 -3.07 4.90 9.34
N THR A 8 -3.43 3.70 9.79
CA THR A 8 -4.08 2.66 8.98
C THR A 8 -5.54 2.39 9.41
N THR A 9 -6.12 3.25 10.23
CA THR A 9 -7.48 3.07 10.76
C THR A 9 -8.51 2.84 9.66
N LEU A 10 -8.41 3.57 8.55
CA LEU A 10 -9.41 3.53 7.48
C LEU A 10 -9.24 2.35 6.50
N ARG A 11 -8.11 1.64 6.54
CA ARG A 11 -7.88 0.45 5.74
C ARG A 11 -7.77 -0.79 6.64
N ASP A 12 -6.69 -0.96 7.37
CA ASP A 12 -6.44 -2.14 8.20
C ASP A 12 -7.41 -2.21 9.39
N GLY A 13 -7.62 -1.09 10.06
CA GLY A 13 -8.56 -0.98 11.18
C GLY A 13 -9.99 -1.38 10.82
N THR A 14 -10.41 -1.21 9.56
CA THR A 14 -11.75 -1.59 9.10
C THR A 14 -11.88 -3.08 8.76
N GLN A 15 -10.80 -3.84 8.74
CA GLN A 15 -10.83 -5.29 8.51
C GLN A 15 -11.23 -6.07 9.77
N ARG A 16 -11.28 -5.41 10.93
CA ARG A 16 -11.73 -6.03 12.17
C ARG A 16 -13.22 -6.37 12.10
N GLU A 17 -13.58 -7.55 12.59
CA GLU A 17 -14.96 -7.98 12.71
C GLU A 17 -15.81 -6.98 13.53
N GLY A 18 -17.00 -6.68 13.06
CA GLY A 18 -17.91 -5.73 13.71
C GLY A 18 -17.67 -4.25 13.38
N ILE A 19 -16.62 -3.91 12.63
CA ILE A 19 -16.37 -2.54 12.16
C ILE A 19 -16.81 -2.39 10.70
N SER A 20 -17.75 -1.48 10.46
CA SER A 20 -18.15 -1.10 9.11
C SER A 20 -18.33 0.41 9.05
N LEU A 21 -17.46 1.09 8.33
CA LEU A 21 -17.54 2.54 8.12
C LEU A 21 -18.29 2.85 6.83
N SER A 22 -19.20 3.80 6.89
CA SER A 22 -19.76 4.44 5.70
C SER A 22 -18.72 5.37 5.05
N LEU A 23 -18.97 5.80 3.81
CA LEU A 23 -18.17 6.84 3.16
C LEU A 23 -18.10 8.12 4.03
N ALA A 24 -19.24 8.55 4.56
CA ALA A 24 -19.31 9.74 5.42
C ALA A 24 -18.46 9.58 6.69
N ASP A 25 -18.46 8.39 7.30
CA ASP A 25 -17.64 8.10 8.47
C ASP A 25 -16.14 8.14 8.11
N LYS A 26 -15.74 7.54 6.99
CA LYS A 26 -14.34 7.59 6.53
C LYS A 26 -13.87 9.02 6.33
N LEU A 27 -14.65 9.88 5.68
CA LEU A 27 -14.33 11.29 5.47
C LEU A 27 -14.27 12.08 6.79
N LYS A 28 -15.15 11.77 7.75
CA LYS A 28 -15.11 12.37 9.09
C LYS A 28 -13.84 11.97 9.85
N VAL A 29 -13.49 10.68 9.84
CA VAL A 29 -12.27 10.18 10.49
C VAL A 29 -11.03 10.79 9.83
N THR A 30 -11.00 10.93 8.50
CA THR A 30 -9.92 11.61 7.77
C THR A 30 -9.68 13.01 8.31
N ARG A 31 -10.75 13.82 8.49
CA ARG A 31 -10.61 15.19 9.05
C ARG A 31 -10.12 15.18 10.50
N LEU A 32 -10.55 14.21 11.30
CA LEU A 32 -10.11 14.09 12.70
C LEU A 32 -8.61 13.73 12.78
N LEU A 33 -8.13 12.82 11.93
CA LEU A 33 -6.73 12.44 11.85
C LEU A 33 -5.87 13.59 11.33
N ASP A 34 -6.34 14.32 10.34
CA ASP A 34 -5.65 15.53 9.84
C ASP A 34 -5.53 16.59 10.93
N ASN A 35 -6.63 16.88 11.67
CA ASN A 35 -6.60 17.82 12.79
C ASN A 35 -5.68 17.37 13.95
N LEU A 36 -5.48 16.07 14.11
CA LEU A 36 -4.54 15.50 15.08
C LEU A 36 -3.07 15.67 14.64
N GLY A 37 -2.83 16.01 13.38
CA GLY A 37 -1.49 16.19 12.82
C GLY A 37 -0.84 14.90 12.31
N VAL A 38 -1.64 13.89 11.97
CA VAL A 38 -1.14 12.66 11.32
C VAL A 38 -0.55 13.00 9.97
N THR A 39 0.60 12.41 9.64
CA THR A 39 1.33 12.70 8.38
C THR A 39 0.76 11.95 7.19
N TYR A 40 0.41 10.67 7.38
CA TYR A 40 -0.13 9.82 6.32
C TYR A 40 -1.39 9.11 6.81
N ILE A 41 -2.43 9.09 5.98
CA ILE A 41 -3.67 8.36 6.24
C ILE A 41 -3.87 7.35 5.12
N GLU A 42 -3.82 6.07 5.46
CA GLU A 42 -4.10 4.97 4.55
C GLU A 42 -5.61 4.82 4.36
N GLY A 43 -6.11 5.32 3.23
CA GLY A 43 -7.53 5.51 3.01
C GLY A 43 -8.30 4.24 2.66
N GLY A 44 -7.64 3.23 2.09
CA GLY A 44 -8.29 2.00 1.65
C GLY A 44 -7.50 1.27 0.57
N TRP A 45 -8.10 0.19 0.04
CA TRP A 45 -7.56 -0.62 -1.04
C TRP A 45 -8.45 -0.55 -2.30
N PRO A 46 -8.19 0.39 -3.23
CA PRO A 46 -9.07 0.64 -4.38
C PRO A 46 -9.20 -0.57 -5.31
N GLY A 47 -8.15 -1.38 -5.45
CA GLY A 47 -8.16 -2.58 -6.28
C GLY A 47 -8.93 -3.78 -5.68
N SER A 48 -9.28 -3.73 -4.40
CA SER A 48 -9.93 -4.84 -3.69
C SER A 48 -11.37 -4.52 -3.27
N ASN A 49 -11.67 -3.25 -2.96
CA ASN A 49 -12.94 -2.85 -2.38
C ASN A 49 -13.58 -1.68 -3.14
N PRO A 50 -14.72 -1.89 -3.85
CA PRO A 50 -15.40 -0.84 -4.57
C PRO A 50 -15.82 0.36 -3.69
N LYS A 51 -16.08 0.16 -2.39
CA LYS A 51 -16.38 1.28 -1.48
C LYS A 51 -15.18 2.22 -1.30
N ASP A 52 -13.97 1.69 -1.41
CA ASP A 52 -12.75 2.48 -1.28
C ASP A 52 -12.52 3.36 -2.51
N VAL A 53 -12.97 2.95 -3.71
CA VAL A 53 -12.95 3.80 -4.90
C VAL A 53 -13.73 5.09 -4.64
N GLY A 54 -14.98 4.98 -4.15
CA GLY A 54 -15.78 6.16 -3.80
C GLY A 54 -15.16 7.04 -2.71
N TYR A 55 -14.40 6.46 -1.78
CA TYR A 55 -13.64 7.24 -0.81
C TYR A 55 -12.53 8.07 -1.49
N PHE A 56 -11.75 7.46 -2.38
CA PHE A 56 -10.66 8.17 -3.06
C PHE A 56 -11.18 9.27 -3.98
N GLU A 57 -12.34 9.11 -4.60
CA GLU A 57 -13.00 10.17 -5.36
C GLU A 57 -13.42 11.33 -4.42
N ALA A 58 -14.08 11.02 -3.32
CA ALA A 58 -14.64 12.02 -2.41
C ALA A 58 -13.57 12.78 -1.61
N VAL A 59 -12.48 12.11 -1.20
CA VAL A 59 -11.42 12.72 -0.41
C VAL A 59 -10.64 13.80 -1.15
N GLN A 60 -10.65 13.78 -2.49
CA GLN A 60 -10.02 14.83 -3.32
C GLN A 60 -10.61 16.23 -3.06
N SER A 61 -11.85 16.29 -2.59
CA SER A 61 -12.51 17.57 -2.26
C SER A 61 -12.18 18.10 -0.87
N LEU A 62 -11.43 17.34 -0.06
CA LEU A 62 -11.05 17.78 1.28
C LEU A 62 -9.79 18.62 1.25
N GLU A 63 -9.86 19.78 1.90
CA GLU A 63 -8.66 20.58 2.20
C GLU A 63 -8.03 20.04 3.49
N LEU A 64 -6.97 19.24 3.34
CA LEU A 64 -6.20 18.70 4.46
C LEU A 64 -5.00 19.62 4.74
N LYS A 65 -4.69 19.84 6.02
CA LYS A 65 -3.64 20.76 6.47
C LYS A 65 -2.30 20.06 6.72
N HIS A 66 -2.35 18.80 7.13
CA HIS A 66 -1.19 18.03 7.61
C HIS A 66 -1.07 16.70 6.89
N ALA A 67 -2.20 15.99 6.73
CA ALA A 67 -2.19 14.63 6.26
C ALA A 67 -2.10 14.53 4.74
N ARG A 68 -1.38 13.51 4.28
CA ARG A 68 -1.37 13.06 2.89
C ARG A 68 -2.07 11.72 2.79
N ILE A 69 -2.98 11.58 1.85
CA ILE A 69 -3.73 10.35 1.67
C ILE A 69 -2.86 9.35 0.90
N ALA A 70 -2.79 8.12 1.43
CA ALA A 70 -2.15 6.97 0.78
C ALA A 70 -3.20 5.96 0.32
N ALA A 71 -3.06 5.48 -0.92
CA ALA A 71 -3.79 4.32 -1.42
C ALA A 71 -2.94 3.06 -1.17
N PHE A 72 -3.55 2.01 -0.63
CA PHE A 72 -2.90 0.73 -0.38
C PHE A 72 -3.19 -0.26 -1.51
N GLY A 73 -2.20 -1.06 -1.87
CA GLY A 73 -2.37 -2.14 -2.83
C GLY A 73 -1.18 -3.10 -2.84
N SER A 74 -1.26 -4.15 -3.65
CA SER A 74 -0.18 -5.11 -3.83
C SER A 74 0.74 -4.73 -5.00
N THR A 75 1.90 -5.38 -5.07
CA THR A 75 2.74 -5.39 -6.27
C THR A 75 1.95 -5.85 -7.50
N CYS A 76 2.49 -5.63 -8.68
CA CYS A 76 1.96 -6.23 -9.91
C CYS A 76 1.90 -7.75 -9.78
N ARG A 77 1.07 -8.38 -10.60
CA ARG A 77 0.94 -9.84 -10.65
C ARG A 77 2.19 -10.47 -11.29
N LYS A 78 2.41 -11.77 -10.99
CA LYS A 78 3.48 -12.52 -11.65
C LYS A 78 3.36 -12.45 -13.17
N ASN A 79 4.48 -12.29 -13.83
CA ASN A 79 4.61 -12.17 -15.29
C ASN A 79 3.84 -10.98 -15.92
N SER A 80 3.39 -10.01 -15.11
CA SER A 80 2.75 -8.79 -15.60
C SER A 80 3.73 -7.64 -15.73
N ASP A 81 3.44 -6.75 -16.66
CA ASP A 81 4.05 -5.42 -16.74
C ASP A 81 3.28 -4.48 -15.78
N PRO A 82 3.95 -3.76 -14.87
CA PRO A 82 3.29 -2.81 -13.98
C PRO A 82 2.42 -1.77 -14.71
N ALA A 83 2.79 -1.37 -15.91
CA ALA A 83 2.04 -0.38 -16.68
C ALA A 83 0.63 -0.85 -17.11
N THR A 84 0.42 -2.16 -17.18
CA THR A 84 -0.86 -2.76 -17.60
C THR A 84 -1.50 -3.61 -16.51
N ASP A 85 -0.85 -3.71 -15.35
CA ASP A 85 -1.33 -4.54 -14.25
C ASP A 85 -2.51 -3.89 -13.52
N PRO A 86 -3.63 -4.60 -13.32
CA PRO A 86 -4.82 -4.05 -12.66
C PRO A 86 -4.58 -3.54 -11.23
N ASN A 87 -3.69 -4.17 -10.46
CA ASN A 87 -3.38 -3.72 -9.09
C ASN A 87 -2.70 -2.35 -9.11
N ILE A 88 -1.75 -2.17 -10.02
CA ILE A 88 -1.01 -0.92 -10.19
C ILE A 88 -1.90 0.17 -10.77
N ILE A 89 -2.72 -0.16 -11.78
CA ILE A 89 -3.69 0.78 -12.37
C ILE A 89 -4.64 1.30 -11.29
N ALA A 90 -5.19 0.42 -10.43
CA ALA A 90 -6.08 0.85 -9.36
C ALA A 90 -5.42 1.83 -8.37
N LEU A 91 -4.12 1.67 -8.08
CA LEU A 91 -3.36 2.61 -7.27
C LEU A 91 -3.18 3.97 -7.95
N ILE A 92 -2.99 3.97 -9.28
CA ILE A 92 -2.86 5.20 -10.07
C ILE A 92 -4.19 5.94 -10.11
N ASP A 93 -5.30 5.23 -10.37
CA ASP A 93 -6.66 5.75 -10.49
C ASP A 93 -7.23 6.27 -9.15
N ALA A 94 -6.65 5.90 -8.03
CA ALA A 94 -6.98 6.50 -6.74
C ALA A 94 -6.57 7.98 -6.63
N HIS A 95 -5.75 8.49 -7.54
CA HIS A 95 -5.29 9.89 -7.63
C HIS A 95 -4.66 10.43 -6.33
N THR A 96 -4.08 9.57 -5.51
CA THR A 96 -3.41 9.96 -4.27
C THR A 96 -1.96 10.37 -4.52
N PRO A 97 -1.39 11.30 -3.72
CA PRO A 97 0.03 11.66 -3.82
C PRO A 97 0.95 10.54 -3.31
N VAL A 98 0.44 9.69 -2.44
CA VAL A 98 1.17 8.59 -1.79
C VAL A 98 0.51 7.27 -2.13
N VAL A 99 1.32 6.24 -2.35
CA VAL A 99 0.86 4.85 -2.51
C VAL A 99 1.67 3.95 -1.58
N THR A 100 0.99 3.00 -0.94
CA THR A 100 1.65 1.95 -0.15
C THR A 100 1.49 0.62 -0.88
N VAL A 101 2.60 -0.02 -1.14
CA VAL A 101 2.65 -1.28 -1.90
C VAL A 101 3.09 -2.41 -0.99
N VAL A 102 2.20 -3.36 -0.73
CA VAL A 102 2.54 -4.56 0.02
C VAL A 102 3.24 -5.59 -0.86
N GLY A 103 4.36 -6.12 -0.36
CA GLY A 103 5.08 -7.23 -0.98
C GLY A 103 5.37 -8.35 0.00
N LYS A 104 5.43 -9.58 -0.50
CA LYS A 104 5.68 -10.76 0.33
C LYS A 104 7.16 -10.91 0.64
N THR A 105 7.49 -11.08 1.92
CA THR A 105 8.87 -11.21 2.42
C THR A 105 9.21 -12.62 2.92
N SER A 106 8.20 -13.50 3.02
CA SER A 106 8.37 -14.88 3.45
C SER A 106 8.29 -15.84 2.26
N MET A 107 9.23 -16.78 2.16
CA MET A 107 9.25 -17.84 1.15
C MET A 107 7.94 -18.61 1.11
N LEU A 108 7.34 -18.92 2.26
CA LEU A 108 6.05 -19.60 2.34
C LEU A 108 4.96 -18.82 1.57
N HIS A 109 4.91 -17.51 1.73
CA HIS A 109 3.91 -16.69 1.04
C HIS A 109 4.21 -16.57 -0.47
N VAL A 110 5.47 -16.58 -0.84
CA VAL A 110 5.87 -16.54 -2.27
C VAL A 110 5.47 -17.83 -2.99
N THR A 111 5.77 -18.98 -2.38
CA THR A 111 5.52 -20.29 -3.00
C THR A 111 4.05 -20.68 -2.93
N ASP A 112 3.41 -20.53 -1.77
CA ASP A 112 2.08 -21.12 -1.51
C ASP A 112 0.95 -20.13 -1.80
N VAL A 113 1.15 -18.83 -1.54
CA VAL A 113 0.12 -17.81 -1.78
C VAL A 113 0.25 -17.20 -3.16
N LEU A 114 1.43 -16.65 -3.52
CA LEU A 114 1.64 -16.06 -4.85
C LEU A 114 1.86 -17.13 -5.93
N GLN A 115 2.24 -18.34 -5.53
CA GLN A 115 2.55 -19.47 -6.44
C GLN A 115 3.57 -19.04 -7.51
N THR A 116 4.66 -18.43 -7.08
CA THR A 116 5.71 -17.91 -7.94
C THR A 116 7.10 -18.23 -7.39
N THR A 117 8.15 -17.79 -8.08
CA THR A 117 9.54 -17.95 -7.66
C THR A 117 10.02 -16.75 -6.83
N PRO A 118 11.05 -16.92 -5.98
CA PRO A 118 11.68 -15.83 -5.25
C PRO A 118 12.13 -14.69 -6.17
N GLN A 119 12.77 -15.03 -7.28
CA GLN A 119 13.29 -14.07 -8.27
C GLN A 119 12.17 -13.25 -8.90
N GLU A 120 11.06 -13.90 -9.22
CA GLU A 120 9.89 -13.20 -9.76
C GLU A 120 9.24 -12.27 -8.72
N ASN A 121 9.16 -12.68 -7.45
CA ASN A 121 8.66 -11.81 -6.40
C ASN A 121 9.57 -10.57 -6.22
N LEU A 122 10.89 -10.72 -6.26
CA LEU A 122 11.84 -9.59 -6.21
C LEU A 122 11.64 -8.66 -7.42
N ARG A 123 11.42 -9.23 -8.63
CA ARG A 123 11.09 -8.43 -9.82
C ARG A 123 9.79 -7.67 -9.62
N MET A 124 8.71 -8.33 -9.15
CA MET A 124 7.41 -7.71 -8.91
C MET A 124 7.54 -6.51 -7.95
N ILE A 125 8.28 -6.66 -6.86
CA ILE A 125 8.54 -5.58 -5.90
C ILE A 125 9.25 -4.44 -6.61
N ARG A 126 10.42 -4.68 -7.16
CA ARG A 126 11.27 -3.67 -7.82
C ARG A 126 10.53 -2.91 -8.91
N GLU A 127 9.93 -3.62 -9.85
CA GLU A 127 9.31 -2.99 -11.01
C GLU A 127 8.03 -2.22 -10.65
N SER A 128 7.24 -2.71 -9.69
CA SER A 128 6.04 -1.99 -9.21
C SER A 128 6.42 -0.65 -8.57
N LEU A 129 7.41 -0.65 -7.66
CA LEU A 129 7.82 0.56 -6.98
C LEU A 129 8.47 1.56 -7.95
N ARG A 130 9.37 1.06 -8.82
CA ARG A 130 10.01 1.89 -9.84
C ARG A 130 8.99 2.57 -10.76
N TYR A 131 8.00 1.83 -11.22
CA TYR A 131 6.97 2.37 -12.11
C TYR A 131 6.13 3.45 -11.42
N LEU A 132 5.61 3.19 -10.24
CA LEU A 132 4.83 4.16 -9.47
C LEU A 132 5.63 5.43 -9.16
N LYS A 133 6.90 5.28 -8.79
CA LYS A 133 7.82 6.39 -8.55
C LYS A 133 8.10 7.21 -9.81
N SER A 134 8.20 6.55 -10.98
CA SER A 134 8.37 7.24 -12.28
C SER A 134 7.17 8.12 -12.65
N LEU A 135 5.99 7.84 -12.11
CA LEU A 135 4.77 8.64 -12.24
C LEU A 135 4.68 9.79 -11.20
N GLY A 136 5.74 10.02 -10.44
CA GLY A 136 5.81 11.09 -9.43
C GLY A 136 5.10 10.78 -8.12
N LYS A 137 4.73 9.52 -7.86
CA LYS A 137 4.16 9.11 -6.57
C LYS A 137 5.25 9.04 -5.49
N GLU A 138 4.91 9.40 -4.27
CA GLU A 138 5.66 8.93 -3.11
C GLU A 138 5.26 7.49 -2.83
N VAL A 139 6.24 6.59 -2.76
CA VAL A 139 6.00 5.16 -2.63
C VAL A 139 6.49 4.67 -1.28
N ILE A 140 5.60 4.03 -0.53
CA ILE A 140 5.92 3.35 0.73
C ILE A 140 5.85 1.84 0.47
N TYR A 141 6.90 1.12 0.86
CA TYR A 141 6.92 -0.33 0.77
C TYR A 141 6.48 -0.95 2.10
N ASP A 142 5.42 -1.75 2.07
CA ASP A 142 4.98 -2.56 3.19
C ASP A 142 5.57 -3.97 3.06
N ALA A 143 6.61 -4.24 3.85
CA ALA A 143 7.29 -5.53 3.90
C ALA A 143 6.48 -6.51 4.77
N GLU A 144 5.42 -7.09 4.21
CA GLU A 144 4.46 -7.91 4.94
C GLU A 144 5.12 -9.13 5.60
N HIS A 145 4.88 -9.31 6.90
CA HIS A 145 5.45 -10.37 7.73
C HIS A 145 7.00 -10.41 7.73
N PHE A 146 7.66 -9.27 7.59
CA PHE A 146 9.11 -9.17 7.47
C PHE A 146 9.87 -9.92 8.56
N PHE A 147 9.51 -9.72 9.82
CA PHE A 147 10.20 -10.38 10.95
C PHE A 147 9.98 -11.88 11.01
N ASP A 148 8.86 -12.38 10.49
CA ASP A 148 8.65 -13.82 10.35
C ASP A 148 9.44 -14.34 9.14
N GLY A 149 9.54 -13.59 8.06
CA GLY A 149 10.42 -13.86 6.94
C GLY A 149 11.89 -13.97 7.38
N ILE A 150 12.37 -13.02 8.19
CA ILE A 150 13.73 -13.04 8.76
C ILE A 150 14.01 -14.32 9.55
N LYS A 151 13.05 -14.82 10.33
CA LYS A 151 13.22 -16.06 11.11
C LYS A 151 13.28 -17.30 10.22
N LEU A 152 12.59 -17.30 9.08
CA LEU A 152 12.54 -18.43 8.16
C LEU A 152 13.70 -18.42 7.16
N ASP A 153 14.01 -17.28 6.58
CA ASP A 153 15.05 -17.07 5.60
C ASP A 153 15.53 -15.61 5.66
N PHE A 154 16.61 -15.40 6.42
CA PHE A 154 17.16 -14.07 6.69
C PHE A 154 17.61 -13.35 5.40
N GLU A 155 18.32 -14.07 4.52
CA GLU A 155 18.88 -13.47 3.30
C GLU A 155 17.74 -13.05 2.35
N TYR A 156 16.80 -13.94 2.11
CA TYR A 156 15.68 -13.65 1.23
C TYR A 156 14.80 -12.48 1.73
N ALA A 157 14.51 -12.43 3.02
CA ALA A 157 13.75 -11.32 3.59
C ALA A 157 14.47 -9.97 3.38
N LEU A 158 15.79 -9.92 3.52
CA LEU A 158 16.59 -8.74 3.21
C LEU A 158 16.61 -8.42 1.71
N ASP A 159 16.68 -9.43 0.84
CA ASP A 159 16.62 -9.23 -0.61
C ASP A 159 15.33 -8.54 -1.03
N THR A 160 14.19 -8.81 -0.36
CA THR A 160 12.92 -8.13 -0.66
C THR A 160 12.98 -6.64 -0.35
N VAL A 161 13.62 -6.24 0.75
CA VAL A 161 13.86 -4.83 1.08
C VAL A 161 14.86 -4.22 0.13
N GLY A 162 15.92 -4.95 -0.24
CA GLY A 162 16.88 -4.55 -1.27
C GLY A 162 16.20 -4.25 -2.61
N ALA A 163 15.32 -5.16 -3.06
CA ALA A 163 14.54 -4.98 -4.29
C ALA A 163 13.63 -3.73 -4.23
N ALA A 164 13.07 -3.44 -3.05
CA ALA A 164 12.26 -2.23 -2.85
C ALA A 164 13.10 -0.95 -2.92
N LEU A 165 14.32 -0.96 -2.40
CA LEU A 165 15.25 0.19 -2.45
C LEU A 165 15.78 0.47 -3.87
N GLU A 166 15.88 -0.56 -4.70
CA GLU A 166 16.28 -0.44 -6.11
C GLU A 166 15.16 0.11 -7.03
N GLY A 167 13.92 -0.01 -6.60
CA GLY A 167 12.73 0.52 -7.29
C GLY A 167 12.45 1.96 -6.90
#